data_9a91506a62098ec26610a1d1a6c07055
#
_entry.id   9a91506a62098ec26610a1d1a6c07055
#
_cell.length_a   1.000
_cell.length_b   1.000
_cell.length_c   1.000
_cell.angle_alpha   90.00
_cell.angle_beta   90.00
_cell.angle_gamma   90.00
#
_symmetry.space_group_name_H-M   'P 1'
#
loop_
_entity.id
_entity.type
_entity.pdbx_description
1 polymer ?
#
loop_
_entity_poly.entity_id
_entity_poly.type
_entity_poly.pdbx_seq_one_letter_code
_entity_poly.pdbx_strand_id
1 'polypeptide(L)'
;MTSFPRFNAIALIAALSVTVYTAPASAQTTALTPMRIANLGFTEASALPVYAQSAGIFKKYGIDATITTFNGGGAVIAAIAGGSLDAGFSNITSAVAAIQKGIPIIILSAANLTEAGHADAMLMKARGAKLKTGADLNGKIIAVTTLGGTLQLGAEEWMDKNGGDSKTAHFIEVPSSNMPAALKQNRIDAAMVSEPFLSENKADIEPLADAFAAIAPQWISAVFVVSKAWVTANPDAARRFVAAMHETARWANTHSAETAKILSPLSDVPLAIFEKMQRSTYTDQFTKALLQPGIDAAYRYGALKESYDMAEAVTAASPYLK
;
A
#
# COMPACT_ATOMS: atom_id res chain seq x y z
N MET A 1 -99.65 25.93 -40.77
CA MET A 1 -99.64 25.26 -39.43
C MET A 1 -98.78 24.02 -39.53
N THR A 2 -97.51 24.14 -39.27
CA THR A 2 -96.58 23.01 -39.37
C THR A 2 -95.65 23.04 -38.18
N SER A 3 -95.79 22.06 -37.29
CA SER A 3 -95.00 21.85 -36.07
C SER A 3 -93.68 21.21 -36.40
N PHE A 4 -92.59 21.81 -35.89
CA PHE A 4 -91.24 21.20 -35.92
C PHE A 4 -90.93 20.44 -34.63
N PRO A 5 -90.33 19.23 -34.74
CA PRO A 5 -89.94 18.51 -33.55
C PRO A 5 -88.55 18.97 -33.00
N ARG A 6 -88.41 19.00 -31.68
CA ARG A 6 -87.20 19.31 -30.94
C ARG A 6 -86.29 18.09 -30.93
N PHE A 7 -85.05 18.26 -31.45
CA PHE A 7 -83.97 17.28 -31.30
C PHE A 7 -83.24 17.53 -29.98
N ASN A 8 -83.25 16.52 -29.07
CA ASN A 8 -82.42 16.52 -27.87
C ASN A 8 -80.98 16.00 -28.33
N ALA A 9 -79.97 16.84 -28.19
CA ALA A 9 -78.60 16.46 -28.33
C ALA A 9 -78.09 15.87 -27.00
N ILE A 10 -77.76 14.55 -26.98
CA ILE A 10 -77.12 13.91 -25.87
C ILE A 10 -75.58 14.07 -26.12
N ALA A 11 -74.95 14.87 -25.25
CA ALA A 11 -73.47 15.02 -25.26
C ALA A 11 -72.83 13.77 -24.61
N LEU A 12 -72.11 13.01 -25.39
CA LEU A 12 -71.30 11.86 -24.92
C LEU A 12 -69.92 12.39 -24.47
N ILE A 13 -69.67 12.44 -23.18
CA ILE A 13 -68.38 12.79 -22.62
C ILE A 13 -67.53 11.49 -22.62
N ALA A 14 -66.58 11.40 -23.54
CA ALA A 14 -65.57 10.34 -23.54
C ALA A 14 -64.46 10.69 -22.52
N ALA A 15 -64.41 9.99 -21.42
CA ALA A 15 -63.32 10.08 -20.44
C ALA A 15 -62.06 9.36 -21.02
N LEU A 16 -61.06 10.14 -21.43
CA LEU A 16 -59.72 9.61 -21.79
C LEU A 16 -58.98 9.28 -20.50
N SER A 17 -58.90 7.99 -20.14
CA SER A 17 -58.03 7.49 -19.08
C SER A 17 -56.60 7.45 -19.56
N VAL A 18 -55.76 8.41 -19.15
CA VAL A 18 -54.30 8.40 -19.42
C VAL A 18 -53.66 7.42 -18.42
N THR A 19 -53.35 6.22 -18.87
CA THR A 19 -52.57 5.26 -18.10
C THR A 19 -51.10 5.68 -18.18
N VAL A 20 -50.60 6.28 -17.09
CA VAL A 20 -49.17 6.60 -16.95
C VAL A 20 -48.42 5.27 -16.73
N TYR A 21 -47.77 4.75 -17.76
CA TYR A 21 -46.82 3.68 -17.63
C TYR A 21 -45.56 4.22 -16.95
N THR A 22 -45.40 4.01 -15.65
CA THR A 22 -44.11 4.15 -14.97
C THR A 22 -43.25 2.99 -15.39
N ALA A 23 -42.35 3.21 -16.35
CA ALA A 23 -41.27 2.27 -16.63
C ALA A 23 -40.46 2.05 -15.35
N PRO A 24 -40.17 0.80 -14.92
CA PRO A 24 -39.26 0.58 -13.80
C PRO A 24 -37.92 1.22 -14.17
N ALA A 25 -37.42 2.11 -13.32
CA ALA A 25 -36.06 2.61 -13.44
C ALA A 25 -35.15 1.38 -13.34
N SER A 26 -34.65 0.91 -14.48
CA SER A 26 -33.59 -0.10 -14.51
C SER A 26 -32.44 0.49 -13.73
N ALA A 27 -32.17 -0.03 -12.53
CA ALA A 27 -30.94 0.24 -11.82
C ALA A 27 -29.82 -0.18 -12.78
N GLN A 28 -29.18 0.79 -13.44
CA GLN A 28 -27.98 0.57 -14.20
C GLN A 28 -26.95 0.03 -13.21
N THR A 29 -26.77 -1.28 -13.19
CA THR A 29 -25.59 -1.90 -12.60
C THR A 29 -24.40 -1.35 -13.38
N THR A 30 -23.80 -0.31 -12.83
CA THR A 30 -22.58 0.27 -13.39
C THR A 30 -21.56 -0.85 -13.45
N ALA A 31 -21.15 -1.26 -14.65
CA ALA A 31 -20.17 -2.30 -14.84
C ALA A 31 -18.91 -1.93 -14.04
N LEU A 32 -18.40 -2.87 -13.24
CA LEU A 32 -17.18 -2.66 -12.46
C LEU A 32 -16.01 -2.40 -13.42
N THR A 33 -15.13 -1.48 -13.05
CA THR A 33 -13.90 -1.21 -13.80
C THR A 33 -12.84 -2.24 -13.46
N PRO A 34 -12.37 -3.07 -14.39
CA PRO A 34 -11.27 -4.00 -14.12
C PRO A 34 -10.00 -3.23 -13.73
N MET A 35 -9.29 -3.71 -12.73
CA MET A 35 -8.04 -3.10 -12.28
C MET A 35 -7.06 -4.16 -11.79
N ARG A 36 -5.85 -4.19 -12.36
CA ARG A 36 -4.77 -5.11 -12.02
C ARG A 36 -3.85 -4.43 -11.00
N ILE A 37 -3.78 -4.98 -9.80
CA ILE A 37 -3.12 -4.35 -8.65
C ILE A 37 -2.05 -5.29 -8.10
N ALA A 38 -0.86 -4.77 -7.81
CA ALA A 38 0.19 -5.52 -7.11
C ALA A 38 0.23 -5.21 -5.62
N ASN A 39 0.48 -6.26 -4.82
CA ASN A 39 0.99 -6.18 -3.46
C ASN A 39 2.40 -6.78 -3.36
N LEU A 40 3.09 -6.61 -2.22
CA LEU A 40 4.42 -7.16 -1.96
C LEU A 40 4.37 -8.24 -0.88
N GLY A 41 4.54 -9.50 -1.29
CA GLY A 41 4.48 -10.63 -0.36
C GLY A 41 3.14 -10.68 0.39
N PHE A 42 3.13 -11.38 1.51
CA PHE A 42 2.00 -11.39 2.44
C PHE A 42 2.39 -10.71 3.76
N THR A 43 3.13 -9.60 3.68
CA THR A 43 3.39 -8.76 4.84
C THR A 43 2.17 -7.90 5.15
N GLU A 44 1.97 -7.59 6.40
CA GLU A 44 0.89 -6.71 6.83
C GLU A 44 0.95 -5.37 6.10
N ALA A 45 2.15 -4.78 6.00
CA ALA A 45 2.38 -3.49 5.37
C ALA A 45 1.79 -3.35 3.96
N SER A 46 1.78 -4.43 3.16
CA SER A 46 1.32 -4.41 1.77
C SER A 46 -0.12 -4.88 1.58
N ALA A 47 -0.83 -5.22 2.64
CA ALA A 47 -2.09 -5.95 2.58
C ALA A 47 -3.33 -5.10 2.21
N LEU A 48 -3.23 -3.77 2.15
CA LEU A 48 -4.38 -2.89 1.88
C LEU A 48 -5.23 -3.32 0.67
N PRO A 49 -4.67 -3.67 -0.51
CA PRO A 49 -5.50 -4.11 -1.64
C PRO A 49 -6.27 -5.41 -1.35
N VAL A 50 -5.64 -6.33 -0.60
CA VAL A 50 -6.26 -7.60 -0.19
C VAL A 50 -7.42 -7.35 0.77
N TYR A 51 -7.24 -6.43 1.71
CA TYR A 51 -8.30 -6.02 2.63
C TYR A 51 -9.45 -5.33 1.89
N ALA A 52 -9.16 -4.40 0.96
CA ALA A 52 -10.17 -3.75 0.15
C ALA A 52 -11.01 -4.73 -0.66
N GLN A 53 -10.39 -5.76 -1.23
CA GLN A 53 -11.07 -6.80 -1.97
C GLN A 53 -11.95 -7.65 -1.06
N SER A 54 -11.40 -8.15 0.05
CA SER A 54 -12.10 -9.05 0.97
C SER A 54 -13.24 -8.37 1.72
N ALA A 55 -13.07 -7.09 2.10
CA ALA A 55 -14.12 -6.29 2.74
C ALA A 55 -15.16 -5.72 1.74
N GLY A 56 -15.03 -6.00 0.44
CA GLY A 56 -15.96 -5.51 -0.58
C GLY A 56 -15.81 -4.01 -0.91
N ILE A 57 -14.79 -3.34 -0.37
CA ILE A 57 -14.57 -1.91 -0.57
C ILE A 57 -14.30 -1.60 -2.05
N PHE A 58 -13.50 -2.40 -2.75
CA PHE A 58 -13.31 -2.20 -4.19
C PHE A 58 -14.63 -2.23 -4.98
N LYS A 59 -15.51 -3.19 -4.68
CA LYS A 59 -16.83 -3.29 -5.33
C LYS A 59 -17.70 -2.07 -5.01
N LYS A 60 -17.68 -1.57 -3.78
CA LYS A 60 -18.36 -0.35 -3.36
C LYS A 60 -17.93 0.85 -4.22
N TYR A 61 -16.64 0.93 -4.58
CA TYR A 61 -16.08 1.97 -5.45
C TYR A 61 -16.12 1.62 -6.93
N GLY A 62 -16.86 0.59 -7.34
CA GLY A 62 -17.02 0.20 -8.74
C GLY A 62 -15.74 -0.34 -9.38
N ILE A 63 -14.88 -0.99 -8.60
CA ILE A 63 -13.61 -1.60 -9.04
C ILE A 63 -13.73 -3.12 -8.97
N ASP A 64 -13.34 -3.81 -10.05
CA ASP A 64 -13.11 -5.25 -10.11
C ASP A 64 -11.60 -5.52 -10.08
N ALA A 65 -11.08 -5.74 -8.86
CA ALA A 65 -9.65 -5.86 -8.65
C ALA A 65 -9.14 -7.29 -8.86
N THR A 66 -8.08 -7.43 -9.65
CA THR A 66 -7.24 -8.63 -9.70
C THR A 66 -5.93 -8.32 -8.99
N ILE A 67 -5.66 -9.01 -7.88
CA ILE A 67 -4.46 -8.77 -7.06
C ILE A 67 -3.40 -9.81 -7.39
N THR A 68 -2.16 -9.35 -7.67
CA THR A 68 -1.00 -10.20 -7.94
C THR A 68 0.12 -9.86 -6.95
N THR A 69 0.76 -10.89 -6.39
CA THR A 69 1.84 -10.73 -5.41
C THR A 69 3.20 -10.70 -6.10
N PHE A 70 4.04 -9.75 -5.71
CA PHE A 70 5.42 -9.57 -6.16
C PHE A 70 6.40 -9.63 -4.98
N ASN A 71 7.68 -9.87 -5.24
CA ASN A 71 8.70 -9.98 -4.20
C ASN A 71 9.53 -8.69 -3.98
N GLY A 72 9.29 -7.64 -4.77
CA GLY A 72 10.02 -6.37 -4.62
C GLY A 72 9.39 -5.22 -5.39
N GLY A 73 9.54 -3.99 -4.86
CA GLY A 73 8.94 -2.78 -5.44
C GLY A 73 9.43 -2.46 -6.86
N GLY A 74 10.68 -2.78 -7.18
CA GLY A 74 11.22 -2.60 -8.54
C GLY A 74 10.50 -3.44 -9.59
N ALA A 75 10.14 -4.69 -9.27
CA ALA A 75 9.38 -5.56 -10.15
C ALA A 75 7.95 -5.05 -10.37
N VAL A 76 7.31 -4.53 -9.33
CA VAL A 76 6.00 -3.85 -9.43
C VAL A 76 6.07 -2.66 -10.37
N ILE A 77 7.05 -1.79 -10.19
CA ILE A 77 7.24 -0.59 -11.04
C ILE A 77 7.47 -0.98 -12.51
N ALA A 78 8.30 -2.00 -12.76
CA ALA A 78 8.54 -2.51 -14.12
C ALA A 78 7.25 -3.05 -14.76
N ALA A 79 6.43 -3.79 -14.00
CA ALA A 79 5.15 -4.32 -14.46
C ALA A 79 4.12 -3.20 -14.77
N ILE A 80 4.09 -2.13 -13.95
CA ILE A 80 3.26 -0.94 -14.20
C ILE A 80 3.75 -0.18 -15.44
N ALA A 81 5.05 0.04 -15.57
CA ALA A 81 5.63 0.72 -16.73
C ALA A 81 5.41 -0.06 -18.03
N GLY A 82 5.44 -1.39 -17.97
CA GLY A 82 5.16 -2.29 -19.09
C GLY A 82 3.67 -2.51 -19.37
N GLY A 83 2.75 -1.92 -18.59
CA GLY A 83 1.30 -1.99 -18.80
C GLY A 83 0.66 -3.33 -18.40
N SER A 84 1.37 -4.22 -17.72
CA SER A 84 0.81 -5.47 -17.18
C SER A 84 0.06 -5.28 -15.85
N LEU A 85 0.31 -4.18 -15.16
CA LEU A 85 -0.40 -3.72 -13.97
C LEU A 85 -0.90 -2.28 -14.15
N ASP A 86 -1.98 -1.95 -13.47
CA ASP A 86 -2.58 -0.61 -13.46
C ASP A 86 -2.12 0.19 -12.22
N ALA A 87 -2.06 -0.47 -11.06
CA ALA A 87 -1.55 0.09 -9.82
C ALA A 87 -0.71 -0.93 -9.04
N GLY A 88 0.08 -0.46 -8.07
CA GLY A 88 0.80 -1.35 -7.20
C GLY A 88 1.37 -0.67 -5.96
N PHE A 89 1.54 -1.47 -4.93
CA PHE A 89 2.24 -1.08 -3.72
C PHE A 89 3.76 -1.04 -3.98
N SER A 90 4.41 0.00 -3.51
CA SER A 90 5.89 0.12 -3.56
C SER A 90 6.40 0.88 -2.36
N ASN A 91 7.65 0.63 -1.95
CA ASN A 91 8.31 1.55 -1.03
C ASN A 91 8.57 2.89 -1.74
N ILE A 92 8.54 3.98 -0.97
CA ILE A 92 8.61 5.34 -1.51
C ILE A 92 9.94 5.60 -2.26
N THR A 93 11.05 5.04 -1.79
CA THR A 93 12.37 5.21 -2.39
C THR A 93 12.43 4.62 -3.80
N SER A 94 11.97 3.38 -3.98
CA SER A 94 11.91 2.74 -5.30
C SER A 94 11.03 3.53 -6.27
N ALA A 95 9.92 4.09 -5.79
CA ALA A 95 9.03 4.92 -6.62
C ALA A 95 9.74 6.20 -7.09
N VAL A 96 10.41 6.94 -6.19
CA VAL A 96 11.14 8.17 -6.55
C VAL A 96 12.36 7.85 -7.42
N ALA A 97 13.10 6.78 -7.13
CA ALA A 97 14.22 6.33 -7.98
C ALA A 97 13.78 6.03 -9.41
N ALA A 98 12.60 5.46 -9.59
CA ALA A 98 12.02 5.22 -10.91
C ALA A 98 11.64 6.53 -11.61
N ILE A 99 11.05 7.49 -10.91
CA ILE A 99 10.73 8.83 -11.44
C ILE A 99 12.01 9.54 -11.91
N GLN A 100 13.10 9.53 -11.11
CA GLN A 100 14.39 10.12 -11.48
C GLN A 100 15.03 9.44 -12.71
N LYS A 101 14.74 8.16 -12.94
CA LYS A 101 15.15 7.44 -14.15
C LYS A 101 14.25 7.71 -15.36
N GLY A 102 13.27 8.61 -15.24
CA GLY A 102 12.34 8.95 -16.31
C GLY A 102 11.24 7.92 -16.55
N ILE A 103 11.05 6.93 -15.66
CA ILE A 103 9.94 5.97 -15.77
C ILE A 103 8.63 6.73 -15.55
N PRO A 104 7.67 6.65 -16.50
CA PRO A 104 6.47 7.47 -16.52
C PRO A 104 5.41 6.95 -15.52
N ILE A 105 5.72 7.02 -14.24
CA ILE A 105 4.80 6.68 -13.13
C ILE A 105 4.41 7.92 -12.32
N ILE A 106 3.35 7.79 -11.53
CA ILE A 106 2.90 8.76 -10.52
C ILE A 106 2.74 8.02 -9.19
N ILE A 107 3.20 8.64 -8.12
CA ILE A 107 2.83 8.25 -6.75
C ILE A 107 1.44 8.82 -6.51
N LEU A 108 0.46 7.92 -6.33
CA LEU A 108 -0.95 8.32 -6.33
C LEU A 108 -1.54 8.49 -4.92
N SER A 109 -1.09 7.67 -3.98
CA SER A 109 -1.59 7.67 -2.60
C SER A 109 -0.54 7.11 -1.64
N ALA A 110 -0.64 7.49 -0.37
CA ALA A 110 0.07 6.83 0.72
C ALA A 110 -0.48 5.41 0.96
N ALA A 111 0.34 4.59 1.61
CA ALA A 111 -0.05 3.28 2.10
C ALA A 111 0.30 3.14 3.58
N ASN A 112 1.58 2.96 3.93
CA ASN A 112 2.05 2.78 5.30
C ASN A 112 2.59 4.06 5.92
N LEU A 113 2.16 4.31 7.16
CA LEU A 113 2.76 5.28 8.06
C LEU A 113 3.62 4.53 9.08
N THR A 114 4.89 4.85 9.17
CA THR A 114 5.74 4.37 10.24
C THR A 114 5.72 5.36 11.40
N GLU A 115 5.68 4.84 12.63
CA GLU A 115 5.65 5.62 13.85
C GLU A 115 6.64 5.03 14.86
N ALA A 116 7.49 5.88 15.43
CA ALA A 116 8.46 5.45 16.43
C ALA A 116 7.77 4.76 17.62
N GLY A 117 8.24 3.57 17.97
CA GLY A 117 7.64 2.75 19.04
C GLY A 117 6.40 1.97 18.62
N HIS A 118 5.99 2.04 17.36
CA HIS A 118 4.85 1.29 16.79
C HIS A 118 5.24 0.59 15.48
N ALA A 119 6.41 -0.07 15.50
CA ALA A 119 7.00 -0.63 14.28
C ALA A 119 6.43 -1.99 13.91
N ASP A 120 5.96 -2.12 12.66
CA ASP A 120 5.56 -3.38 12.03
C ASP A 120 6.71 -4.06 11.27
N ALA A 121 7.90 -3.45 11.28
CA ALA A 121 9.16 -4.00 10.78
C ALA A 121 10.30 -3.53 11.69
N MET A 122 11.17 -4.46 12.10
CA MET A 122 12.28 -4.17 13.01
C MET A 122 13.59 -4.75 12.48
N LEU A 123 14.69 -4.12 12.86
CA LEU A 123 16.01 -4.69 12.69
C LEU A 123 16.17 -5.81 13.72
N MET A 124 16.28 -7.04 13.23
CA MET A 124 16.31 -8.28 13.99
C MET A 124 17.66 -8.96 13.90
N LYS A 125 17.98 -9.74 14.91
CA LYS A 125 19.16 -10.65 14.96
C LYS A 125 18.73 -12.04 15.43
N ALA A 126 19.58 -13.03 15.25
CA ALA A 126 19.38 -14.34 15.87
C ALA A 126 19.31 -14.19 17.39
N ARG A 127 18.45 -14.96 18.05
CA ARG A 127 18.35 -14.95 19.50
C ARG A 127 19.67 -15.32 20.16
N GLY A 128 20.11 -14.49 21.10
CA GLY A 128 21.39 -14.66 21.80
C GLY A 128 22.61 -14.14 21.06
N ALA A 129 22.46 -13.61 19.84
CA ALA A 129 23.58 -12.95 19.14
C ALA A 129 24.03 -11.69 19.88
N LYS A 130 25.35 -11.48 19.96
CA LYS A 130 25.97 -10.40 20.76
C LYS A 130 26.00 -9.03 20.06
N LEU A 131 25.07 -8.80 19.10
CA LEU A 131 24.91 -7.52 18.42
C LEU A 131 24.08 -6.58 19.30
N LYS A 132 24.55 -5.36 19.57
CA LYS A 132 23.89 -4.36 20.43
C LYS A 132 23.92 -2.95 19.86
N THR A 133 24.97 -2.61 19.11
CA THR A 133 25.25 -1.27 18.60
C THR A 133 25.36 -1.28 17.09
N GLY A 134 25.34 -0.11 16.45
CA GLY A 134 25.62 0.02 15.03
C GLY A 134 27.01 -0.48 14.66
N ALA A 135 28.01 -0.26 15.55
CA ALA A 135 29.38 -0.75 15.33
C ALA A 135 29.47 -2.28 15.24
N ASP A 136 28.64 -3.01 15.95
CA ASP A 136 28.60 -4.48 15.88
C ASP A 136 28.13 -5.00 14.51
N LEU A 137 27.50 -4.14 13.71
CA LEU A 137 27.05 -4.46 12.35
C LEU A 137 28.08 -4.13 11.27
N ASN A 138 29.21 -3.51 11.60
CA ASN A 138 30.28 -3.25 10.64
C ASN A 138 30.79 -4.56 10.01
N GLY A 139 30.85 -4.60 8.68
CA GLY A 139 31.26 -5.79 7.91
C GLY A 139 30.27 -6.96 7.96
N LYS A 140 29.07 -6.77 8.51
CA LYS A 140 28.04 -7.80 8.66
C LYS A 140 27.14 -7.92 7.45
N ILE A 141 26.53 -9.09 7.29
CA ILE A 141 25.52 -9.36 6.24
C ILE A 141 24.15 -9.02 6.80
N ILE A 142 23.48 -8.05 6.18
CA ILE A 142 22.16 -7.58 6.59
C ILE A 142 21.15 -7.84 5.48
N ALA A 143 20.08 -8.58 5.78
CA ALA A 143 19.03 -8.87 4.81
C ALA A 143 17.95 -7.79 4.81
N VAL A 144 17.53 -7.42 3.61
CA VAL A 144 16.39 -6.51 3.33
C VAL A 144 15.57 -7.08 2.18
N THR A 145 14.34 -6.58 1.97
CA THR A 145 13.49 -7.06 0.87
C THR A 145 13.82 -6.43 -0.48
N THR A 146 14.49 -5.26 -0.48
CA THR A 146 14.84 -4.51 -1.69
C THR A 146 16.07 -3.66 -1.40
N LEU A 147 17.11 -3.79 -2.22
CA LEU A 147 18.29 -2.93 -2.12
C LEU A 147 17.95 -1.48 -2.47
N GLY A 148 18.47 -0.55 -1.66
CA GLY A 148 18.13 0.87 -1.74
C GLY A 148 16.68 1.20 -1.33
N GLY A 149 15.94 0.23 -0.81
CA GLY A 149 14.59 0.41 -0.30
C GLY A 149 14.55 0.94 1.14
N THR A 150 13.37 1.30 1.62
CA THR A 150 13.16 1.92 2.94
C THR A 150 13.68 1.06 4.10
N LEU A 151 13.60 -0.27 4.01
CA LEU A 151 14.14 -1.17 5.03
C LEU A 151 15.66 -1.04 5.14
N GLN A 152 16.37 -0.97 4.01
CA GLN A 152 17.82 -0.74 4.03
C GLN A 152 18.16 0.61 4.63
N LEU A 153 17.48 1.67 4.19
CA LEU A 153 17.72 3.02 4.71
C LEU A 153 17.53 3.12 6.23
N GLY A 154 16.51 2.44 6.77
CA GLY A 154 16.31 2.36 8.22
C GLY A 154 17.50 1.71 8.92
N ALA A 155 18.01 0.60 8.41
CA ALA A 155 19.16 -0.09 8.96
C ALA A 155 20.43 0.78 8.88
N GLU A 156 20.69 1.43 7.74
CA GLU A 156 21.83 2.33 7.53
C GLU A 156 21.79 3.53 8.49
N GLU A 157 20.65 4.22 8.57
CA GLU A 157 20.46 5.36 9.47
C GLU A 157 20.64 4.98 10.94
N TRP A 158 20.10 3.82 11.32
CA TRP A 158 20.27 3.32 12.69
C TRP A 158 21.72 2.97 12.98
N MET A 159 22.41 2.28 12.07
CA MET A 159 23.83 1.94 12.23
C MET A 159 24.66 3.19 12.48
N ASP A 160 24.58 4.19 11.60
CA ASP A 160 25.40 5.40 11.66
C ASP A 160 25.09 6.22 12.92
N LYS A 161 23.83 6.31 13.34
CA LYS A 161 23.42 6.99 14.58
C LYS A 161 23.85 6.25 15.85
N ASN A 162 24.18 4.96 15.75
CA ASN A 162 24.56 4.12 16.89
C ASN A 162 26.02 3.66 16.82
N GLY A 163 26.90 4.46 16.22
CA GLY A 163 28.37 4.30 16.25
C GLY A 163 28.93 3.31 15.22
N GLY A 164 28.11 2.88 14.25
CA GLY A 164 28.54 2.08 13.11
C GLY A 164 28.97 2.91 11.91
N ASP A 165 29.41 2.23 10.87
CA ASP A 165 29.61 2.75 9.51
C ASP A 165 28.83 1.84 8.55
N SER A 166 27.65 2.30 8.12
CA SER A 166 26.75 1.55 7.27
C SER A 166 27.35 1.16 5.92
N LYS A 167 28.36 1.89 5.45
CA LYS A 167 29.09 1.58 4.21
C LYS A 167 29.90 0.30 4.27
N THR A 168 30.18 -0.19 5.48
CA THR A 168 30.90 -1.46 5.69
C THR A 168 29.96 -2.67 5.66
N ALA A 169 28.67 -2.48 5.84
CA ALA A 169 27.68 -3.55 5.86
C ALA A 169 27.42 -4.12 4.45
N HIS A 170 27.14 -5.41 4.37
CA HIS A 170 26.82 -6.11 3.13
C HIS A 170 25.30 -6.37 3.08
N PHE A 171 24.56 -5.50 2.40
CA PHE A 171 23.14 -5.68 2.22
C PHE A 171 22.83 -6.70 1.12
N ILE A 172 21.87 -7.62 1.39
CA ILE A 172 21.41 -8.62 0.43
C ILE A 172 19.88 -8.67 0.41
N GLU A 173 19.31 -9.01 -0.76
CA GLU A 173 17.87 -9.18 -0.91
C GLU A 173 17.45 -10.59 -0.47
N VAL A 174 16.52 -10.64 0.50
CA VAL A 174 15.90 -11.87 0.98
C VAL A 174 14.41 -11.59 1.21
N PRO A 175 13.49 -12.45 0.76
CA PRO A 175 12.07 -12.32 1.11
C PRO A 175 11.88 -12.35 2.63
N SER A 176 10.99 -11.49 3.17
CA SER A 176 10.80 -11.32 4.62
C SER A 176 10.47 -12.64 5.33
N SER A 177 9.71 -13.53 4.68
CA SER A 177 9.39 -14.88 5.18
C SER A 177 10.60 -15.79 5.39
N ASN A 178 11.70 -15.56 4.64
CA ASN A 178 12.90 -16.40 4.70
C ASN A 178 13.96 -15.85 5.67
N MET A 179 13.86 -14.58 6.07
CA MET A 179 14.86 -13.92 6.92
C MET A 179 15.01 -14.59 8.30
N PRO A 180 13.93 -14.98 9.02
CA PRO A 180 14.07 -15.64 10.33
C PRO A 180 14.85 -16.94 10.26
N ALA A 181 14.61 -17.77 9.25
CA ALA A 181 15.36 -19.02 9.04
C ALA A 181 16.83 -18.76 8.69
N ALA A 182 17.12 -17.73 7.90
CA ALA A 182 18.47 -17.33 7.56
C ALA A 182 19.25 -16.81 8.77
N LEU A 183 18.61 -16.03 9.66
CA LEU A 183 19.18 -15.58 10.93
C LEU A 183 19.50 -16.77 11.85
N LYS A 184 18.53 -17.67 12.06
CA LYS A 184 18.68 -18.87 12.89
C LYS A 184 19.84 -19.78 12.43
N GLN A 185 20.06 -19.85 11.13
CA GLN A 185 21.13 -20.64 10.52
C GLN A 185 22.46 -19.89 10.40
N ASN A 186 22.56 -18.66 10.93
CA ASN A 186 23.72 -17.78 10.83
C ASN A 186 24.21 -17.56 9.37
N ARG A 187 23.30 -17.57 8.40
CA ARG A 187 23.60 -17.23 6.99
C ARG A 187 23.63 -15.72 6.78
N ILE A 188 22.97 -14.97 7.66
CA ILE A 188 22.99 -13.52 7.76
C ILE A 188 23.14 -13.14 9.23
N ASP A 189 23.69 -11.96 9.50
CA ASP A 189 23.94 -11.47 10.85
C ASP A 189 22.74 -10.70 11.42
N ALA A 190 22.08 -9.90 10.57
CA ALA A 190 20.87 -9.12 10.90
C ALA A 190 19.91 -9.07 9.73
N ALA A 191 18.68 -8.68 9.98
CA ALA A 191 17.65 -8.50 8.95
C ALA A 191 16.58 -7.50 9.36
N MET A 192 16.03 -6.77 8.39
CA MET A 192 14.82 -5.98 8.58
C MET A 192 13.59 -6.87 8.32
N VAL A 193 13.07 -7.46 9.38
CA VAL A 193 11.95 -8.41 9.33
C VAL A 193 10.63 -7.68 9.59
N SER A 194 9.66 -7.91 8.71
CA SER A 194 8.31 -7.35 8.83
C SER A 194 7.33 -8.35 9.45
N GLU A 195 6.26 -7.84 10.05
CA GLU A 195 5.12 -8.65 10.46
C GLU A 195 4.41 -9.31 9.26
N PRO A 196 3.89 -10.53 9.40
CA PRO A 196 3.76 -11.35 10.62
C PRO A 196 5.00 -12.19 10.96
N PHE A 197 6.02 -12.22 10.10
CA PHE A 197 7.18 -13.12 10.23
C PHE A 197 8.06 -12.81 11.45
N LEU A 198 8.06 -11.55 11.90
CA LEU A 198 8.71 -11.13 13.13
C LEU A 198 8.08 -11.84 14.34
N SER A 199 6.77 -11.72 14.52
CA SER A 199 6.04 -12.30 15.65
C SER A 199 5.96 -13.81 15.61
N GLU A 200 5.83 -14.39 14.43
CA GLU A 200 5.83 -15.85 14.25
C GLU A 200 7.12 -16.49 14.74
N ASN A 201 8.24 -15.83 14.50
CA ASN A 201 9.57 -16.38 14.76
C ASN A 201 10.25 -15.81 16.00
N LYS A 202 9.53 -15.13 16.91
CA LYS A 202 10.07 -14.52 18.11
C LYS A 202 10.80 -15.49 19.07
N ALA A 203 10.65 -16.80 18.91
CA ALA A 203 11.39 -17.78 19.64
C ALA A 203 12.86 -17.89 19.16
N ASP A 204 13.11 -17.68 17.88
CA ASP A 204 14.41 -17.86 17.23
C ASP A 204 15.16 -16.55 16.97
N ILE A 205 14.42 -15.43 16.85
CA ILE A 205 14.97 -14.10 16.58
C ILE A 205 14.56 -13.11 17.69
N GLU A 206 15.33 -12.05 17.83
CA GLU A 206 15.03 -10.98 18.79
C GLU A 206 15.34 -9.60 18.21
N PRO A 207 14.62 -8.55 18.63
CA PRO A 207 14.83 -7.20 18.13
C PRO A 207 16.21 -6.67 18.52
N LEU A 208 16.87 -6.01 17.58
CA LEU A 208 18.02 -5.16 17.80
C LEU A 208 17.56 -3.70 17.92
N ALA A 209 16.69 -3.24 17.01
CA ALA A 209 16.20 -1.87 17.01
C ALA A 209 14.90 -1.67 16.20
N ASP A 210 14.15 -0.61 16.57
CA ASP A 210 13.22 0.08 15.68
C ASP A 210 14.03 1.00 14.76
N ALA A 211 14.47 0.46 13.62
CA ALA A 211 15.37 1.17 12.72
C ALA A 211 14.68 2.28 11.93
N PHE A 212 13.37 2.20 11.74
CA PHE A 212 12.60 3.25 11.07
C PHE A 212 12.49 4.54 11.89
N ALA A 213 12.46 4.43 13.23
CA ALA A 213 12.51 5.56 14.13
C ALA A 213 13.80 6.38 14.00
N ALA A 214 14.89 5.79 13.47
CA ALA A 214 16.12 6.51 13.20
C ALA A 214 15.97 7.50 12.04
N ILE A 215 15.10 7.26 11.07
CA ILE A 215 14.82 8.19 9.94
C ILE A 215 14.04 9.41 10.44
N ALA A 216 12.86 9.17 11.02
CA ALA A 216 12.02 10.20 11.62
C ALA A 216 11.01 9.57 12.59
N PRO A 217 10.46 10.36 13.55
CA PRO A 217 9.45 9.87 14.48
C PRO A 217 8.16 9.39 13.80
N GLN A 218 7.81 9.97 12.66
CA GLN A 218 6.65 9.61 11.85
C GLN A 218 6.90 9.95 10.39
N TRP A 219 6.67 9.00 9.47
CA TRP A 219 6.85 9.22 8.04
C TRP A 219 6.19 8.11 7.20
N ILE A 220 5.95 8.38 5.91
CA ILE A 220 5.35 7.42 4.97
C ILE A 220 6.46 6.59 4.32
N SER A 221 6.47 5.28 4.59
CA SER A 221 7.46 4.35 4.06
C SER A 221 7.05 3.70 2.74
N ALA A 222 5.75 3.61 2.48
CA ALA A 222 5.21 2.97 1.29
C ALA A 222 4.03 3.73 0.70
N VAL A 223 3.85 3.55 -0.61
CA VAL A 223 2.92 4.30 -1.44
C VAL A 223 2.29 3.39 -2.50
N PHE A 224 1.18 3.84 -3.09
CA PHE A 224 0.64 3.28 -4.32
C PHE A 224 1.09 4.09 -5.53
N VAL A 225 1.56 3.36 -6.55
CA VAL A 225 2.02 3.93 -7.82
C VAL A 225 1.16 3.44 -8.98
N VAL A 226 1.02 4.29 -10.00
CA VAL A 226 0.31 4.01 -11.25
C VAL A 226 1.12 4.54 -12.43
N SER A 227 0.85 4.06 -13.67
CA SER A 227 1.47 4.67 -14.84
C SER A 227 0.79 6.00 -15.20
N LYS A 228 1.57 6.98 -15.71
CA LYS A 228 1.03 8.25 -16.20
C LYS A 228 0.01 8.03 -17.32
N ALA A 229 0.28 7.09 -18.22
CA ALA A 229 -0.63 6.77 -19.32
C ALA A 229 -1.98 6.24 -18.79
N TRP A 230 -1.95 5.32 -17.83
CA TRP A 230 -3.16 4.74 -17.26
C TRP A 230 -4.01 5.79 -16.53
N VAL A 231 -3.41 6.60 -15.66
CA VAL A 231 -4.16 7.61 -14.89
C VAL A 231 -4.74 8.71 -15.78
N THR A 232 -4.07 9.05 -16.88
CA THR A 232 -4.57 10.02 -17.86
C THR A 232 -5.77 9.46 -18.65
N ALA A 233 -5.71 8.17 -19.01
CA ALA A 233 -6.80 7.51 -19.69
C ALA A 233 -7.98 7.17 -18.78
N ASN A 234 -7.75 7.01 -17.47
CA ASN A 234 -8.73 6.53 -16.49
C ASN A 234 -8.83 7.41 -15.23
N PRO A 235 -9.03 8.75 -15.35
CA PRO A 235 -8.96 9.65 -14.21
C PRO A 235 -10.03 9.37 -13.13
N ASP A 236 -11.22 8.92 -13.55
CA ASP A 236 -12.30 8.55 -12.61
C ASP A 236 -11.98 7.25 -11.86
N ALA A 237 -11.40 6.26 -12.55
CA ALA A 237 -10.95 5.03 -11.91
C ALA A 237 -9.82 5.30 -10.91
N ALA A 238 -8.90 6.22 -11.22
CA ALA A 238 -7.84 6.65 -10.32
C ALA A 238 -8.41 7.30 -9.03
N ARG A 239 -9.38 8.22 -9.16
CA ARG A 239 -10.06 8.82 -7.98
C ARG A 239 -10.76 7.77 -7.13
N ARG A 240 -11.50 6.85 -7.76
CA ARG A 240 -12.19 5.76 -7.05
C ARG A 240 -11.21 4.81 -6.36
N PHE A 241 -10.07 4.54 -6.98
CA PHE A 241 -9.01 3.74 -6.37
C PHE A 241 -8.42 4.43 -5.14
N VAL A 242 -8.09 5.71 -5.22
CA VAL A 242 -7.61 6.49 -4.06
C VAL A 242 -8.64 6.49 -2.93
N ALA A 243 -9.90 6.78 -3.24
CA ALA A 243 -10.97 6.77 -2.25
C ALA A 243 -11.16 5.40 -1.60
N ALA A 244 -11.04 4.30 -2.38
CA ALA A 244 -11.08 2.94 -1.86
C ALA A 244 -9.89 2.66 -0.93
N MET A 245 -8.67 3.07 -1.30
CA MET A 245 -7.49 2.88 -0.45
C MET A 245 -7.58 3.69 0.85
N HIS A 246 -8.05 4.93 0.79
CA HIS A 246 -8.28 5.77 1.97
C HIS A 246 -9.34 5.17 2.92
N GLU A 247 -10.47 4.69 2.39
CA GLU A 247 -11.46 3.99 3.21
C GLU A 247 -10.88 2.71 3.81
N THR A 248 -10.13 1.95 3.01
CA THR A 248 -9.51 0.71 3.49
C THR A 248 -8.48 0.99 4.58
N ALA A 249 -7.68 2.05 4.47
CA ALA A 249 -6.71 2.44 5.49
C ALA A 249 -7.40 2.72 6.83
N ARG A 250 -8.47 3.55 6.82
CA ARG A 250 -9.27 3.83 8.02
C ARG A 250 -9.94 2.57 8.59
N TRP A 251 -10.50 1.75 7.71
CA TRP A 251 -11.16 0.50 8.10
C TRP A 251 -10.17 -0.47 8.72
N ALA A 252 -9.03 -0.73 8.07
CA ALA A 252 -8.02 -1.68 8.53
C ALA A 252 -7.44 -1.30 9.90
N ASN A 253 -7.18 -0.01 10.14
CA ASN A 253 -6.68 0.48 11.43
C ASN A 253 -7.65 0.23 12.60
N THR A 254 -8.93 0.01 12.33
CA THR A 254 -9.96 -0.20 13.37
C THR A 254 -10.55 -1.62 13.40
N HIS A 255 -10.21 -2.48 12.41
CA HIS A 255 -10.76 -3.83 12.24
C HIS A 255 -9.67 -4.90 12.26
N SER A 256 -8.81 -4.85 13.29
CA SER A 256 -7.65 -5.76 13.41
C SER A 256 -8.03 -7.24 13.43
N ALA A 257 -9.16 -7.61 14.02
CA ALA A 257 -9.64 -8.99 14.05
C ALA A 257 -10.08 -9.50 12.67
N GLU A 258 -10.73 -8.65 11.86
CA GLU A 258 -11.15 -8.97 10.51
C GLU A 258 -9.96 -9.06 9.56
N THR A 259 -9.03 -8.09 9.62
CA THR A 259 -7.82 -8.09 8.81
C THR A 259 -6.91 -9.28 9.13
N ALA A 260 -6.83 -9.70 10.39
CA ALA A 260 -6.15 -10.92 10.81
C ALA A 260 -6.72 -12.18 10.12
N LYS A 261 -8.05 -12.32 10.10
CA LYS A 261 -8.74 -13.45 9.44
C LYS A 261 -8.56 -13.47 7.92
N ILE A 262 -8.40 -12.29 7.31
CA ILE A 262 -8.16 -12.17 5.87
C ILE A 262 -6.73 -12.57 5.52
N LEU A 263 -5.73 -12.10 6.28
CA LEU A 263 -4.32 -12.27 5.90
C LEU A 263 -3.75 -13.63 6.33
N SER A 264 -4.20 -14.19 7.46
CA SER A 264 -3.70 -15.46 8.00
C SER A 264 -3.72 -16.61 6.98
N PRO A 265 -4.82 -16.90 6.28
CA PRO A 265 -4.85 -18.02 5.32
C PRO A 265 -4.01 -17.75 4.04
N LEU A 266 -3.60 -16.52 3.78
CA LEU A 266 -2.82 -16.15 2.60
C LEU A 266 -1.31 -16.18 2.85
N SER A 267 -0.90 -16.09 4.12
CA SER A 267 0.52 -16.02 4.53
C SER A 267 1.03 -17.34 5.13
N ASP A 268 0.18 -18.33 5.31
CA ASP A 268 0.45 -19.60 6.03
C ASP A 268 0.86 -19.37 7.51
N VAL A 269 0.61 -18.17 8.05
CA VAL A 269 0.89 -17.83 9.46
C VAL A 269 -0.36 -18.00 10.31
N PRO A 270 -0.27 -18.66 11.49
CA PRO A 270 -1.42 -18.92 12.35
C PRO A 270 -2.15 -17.63 12.78
N LEU A 271 -3.49 -17.65 12.77
CA LEU A 271 -4.34 -16.52 13.17
C LEU A 271 -3.95 -15.93 14.53
N ALA A 272 -3.60 -16.78 15.49
CA ALA A 272 -3.20 -16.36 16.84
C ALA A 272 -1.93 -15.45 16.85
N ILE A 273 -1.11 -15.48 15.81
CA ILE A 273 0.03 -14.57 15.64
C ILE A 273 -0.52 -13.19 15.25
N PHE A 274 -1.39 -13.13 14.24
CA PHE A 274 -2.00 -11.87 13.78
C PHE A 274 -2.79 -11.16 14.88
N GLU A 275 -3.45 -11.88 15.76
CA GLU A 275 -4.21 -11.32 16.88
C GLU A 275 -3.34 -10.65 17.94
N LYS A 276 -2.04 -10.97 17.99
CA LYS A 276 -1.10 -10.52 19.05
C LYS A 276 0.07 -9.69 18.53
N MET A 277 0.33 -9.70 17.21
CA MET A 277 1.44 -8.96 16.62
C MET A 277 1.18 -7.46 16.61
N GLN A 278 2.24 -6.69 16.43
CA GLN A 278 2.12 -5.26 16.11
C GLN A 278 1.48 -5.10 14.73
N ARG A 279 0.39 -4.32 14.66
CA ARG A 279 -0.31 -4.07 13.41
C ARG A 279 0.33 -2.89 12.67
N SER A 280 0.33 -2.97 11.33
CA SER A 280 0.73 -1.83 10.51
C SER A 280 -0.22 -0.66 10.70
N THR A 281 0.31 0.56 10.72
CA THR A 281 -0.49 1.79 10.62
C THR A 281 -0.62 2.20 9.16
N TYR A 282 -1.85 2.32 8.67
CA TYR A 282 -2.14 2.81 7.32
C TYR A 282 -2.59 4.26 7.38
N THR A 283 -2.39 5.02 6.30
CA THR A 283 -2.74 6.44 6.29
C THR A 283 -3.40 6.87 4.99
N ASP A 284 -4.35 7.78 5.11
CA ASP A 284 -4.93 8.53 4.01
C ASP A 284 -4.30 9.94 3.87
N GLN A 285 -3.34 10.27 4.74
CA GLN A 285 -2.59 11.52 4.65
C GLN A 285 -1.50 11.43 3.59
N PHE A 286 -1.51 12.33 2.64
CA PHE A 286 -0.51 12.39 1.58
C PHE A 286 0.11 13.80 1.53
N THR A 287 1.05 14.06 2.44
CA THR A 287 1.67 15.37 2.63
C THR A 287 3.18 15.31 2.44
N LYS A 288 3.78 16.42 1.95
CA LYS A 288 5.25 16.55 1.85
C LYS A 288 5.93 16.23 3.19
N ALA A 289 5.39 16.74 4.29
CA ALA A 289 6.02 16.57 5.62
C ALA A 289 6.19 15.10 6.01
N LEU A 290 5.22 14.24 5.67
CA LEU A 290 5.29 12.81 5.96
C LEU A 290 6.08 12.02 4.90
N LEU A 291 6.16 12.49 3.67
CA LEU A 291 6.84 11.80 2.56
C LEU A 291 8.35 12.11 2.51
N GLN A 292 8.74 13.35 2.84
CA GLN A 292 10.10 13.86 2.64
C GLN A 292 11.18 13.14 3.46
N PRO A 293 10.96 12.75 4.75
CA PRO A 293 12.04 12.18 5.56
C PRO A 293 12.67 10.92 4.97
N GLY A 294 11.88 10.01 4.41
CA GLY A 294 12.38 8.80 3.75
C GLY A 294 13.20 9.12 2.47
N ILE A 295 12.83 10.18 1.75
CA ILE A 295 13.52 10.61 0.53
C ILE A 295 14.83 11.33 0.85
N ASP A 296 14.88 12.12 1.91
CA ASP A 296 16.12 12.75 2.38
C ASP A 296 17.13 11.70 2.85
N ALA A 297 16.67 10.64 3.55
CA ALA A 297 17.50 9.51 3.89
C ALA A 297 17.98 8.76 2.63
N ALA A 298 17.12 8.52 1.65
CA ALA A 298 17.46 7.87 0.40
C ALA A 298 18.55 8.61 -0.40
N TYR A 299 18.49 9.94 -0.42
CA TYR A 299 19.53 10.77 -1.02
C TYR A 299 20.84 10.71 -0.22
N ARG A 300 20.77 10.80 1.11
CA ARG A 300 21.93 10.72 2.02
C ARG A 300 22.72 9.42 1.85
N TYR A 301 22.03 8.29 1.71
CA TYR A 301 22.64 6.95 1.56
C TYR A 301 22.86 6.54 0.10
N GLY A 302 22.66 7.45 -0.86
CA GLY A 302 22.97 7.20 -2.27
C GLY A 302 22.00 6.26 -2.99
N ALA A 303 20.87 5.93 -2.39
CA ALA A 303 19.78 5.20 -3.06
C ALA A 303 19.10 6.09 -4.13
N LEU A 304 19.14 7.41 -3.95
CA LEU A 304 18.78 8.41 -4.94
C LEU A 304 20.02 9.19 -5.38
N LYS A 305 20.13 9.45 -6.69
CA LYS A 305 21.25 10.21 -7.25
C LYS A 305 21.15 11.71 -7.00
N GLU A 306 19.93 12.20 -6.89
CA GLU A 306 19.59 13.61 -6.71
C GLU A 306 18.54 13.74 -5.60
N SER A 307 18.52 14.90 -4.95
CA SER A 307 17.42 15.24 -4.05
C SER A 307 16.10 15.30 -4.82
N TYR A 308 14.99 15.00 -4.16
CA TYR A 308 13.66 15.09 -4.76
C TYR A 308 12.69 15.77 -3.79
N ASP A 309 12.04 16.84 -4.25
CA ASP A 309 11.02 17.53 -3.45
C ASP A 309 9.68 16.80 -3.57
N MET A 310 9.24 16.20 -2.48
CA MET A 310 7.97 15.46 -2.45
C MET A 310 6.73 16.36 -2.67
N ALA A 311 6.86 17.69 -2.66
CA ALA A 311 5.79 18.57 -3.11
C ALA A 311 5.41 18.35 -4.58
N GLU A 312 6.35 17.90 -5.42
CA GLU A 312 6.08 17.53 -6.82
C GLU A 312 5.15 16.33 -6.91
N ALA A 313 5.42 15.29 -6.10
CA ALA A 313 4.56 14.09 -6.05
C ALA A 313 3.17 14.41 -5.51
N VAL A 314 3.07 15.24 -4.46
CA VAL A 314 1.78 15.70 -3.89
C VAL A 314 1.00 16.50 -4.94
N THR A 315 1.65 17.38 -5.68
CA THR A 315 1.02 18.15 -6.75
C THR A 315 0.53 17.25 -7.88
N ALA A 316 1.33 16.26 -8.30
CA ALA A 316 0.96 15.33 -9.35
C ALA A 316 -0.24 14.43 -8.97
N ALA A 317 -0.37 14.07 -7.69
CA ALA A 317 -1.48 13.28 -7.16
C ALA A 317 -2.75 14.11 -6.91
N SER A 318 -2.64 15.42 -6.69
CA SER A 318 -3.73 16.30 -6.22
C SER A 318 -5.04 16.21 -7.00
N PRO A 319 -5.07 15.99 -8.35
CA PRO A 319 -6.32 15.82 -9.10
C PRO A 319 -7.12 14.57 -8.73
N TYR A 320 -6.52 13.63 -8.05
CA TYR A 320 -7.07 12.30 -7.73
C TYR A 320 -7.38 12.13 -6.23
N LEU A 321 -6.92 13.05 -5.38
CA LEU A 321 -7.08 12.99 -3.92
C LEU A 321 -8.41 13.58 -3.41
N LYS A 322 -9.26 14.10 -4.33
CA LYS A 322 -10.53 14.76 -4.01
C LYS A 322 -11.73 13.88 -4.36
#